data_f4a66e4417858f8cc927855eadb21911
#
_entry.id   f4a66e4417858f8cc927855eadb21911
#
_cell.length_a   1.000
_cell.length_b   1.000
_cell.length_c   1.000
_cell.angle_alpha   90.00
_cell.angle_beta   90.00
_cell.angle_gamma   90.00
#
_symmetry.space_group_name_H-M   'P 1'
#
loop_
_entity.id
_entity.type
_entity.pdbx_description
1 polymer ?
#
loop_
_entity_poly.entity_id
_entity_poly.type
_entity_poly.pdbx_seq_one_letter_code
_entity_poly.pdbx_strand_id
1 'polypeptide(L)'
;MDLQGKTVVVVGLALTGVAVAKFCVARGANVVVTDKNPAEKLADQIKLLDGTRVTYELGGHDVRTFTTADLVVMSPGVPLLPEMVAARQAGVEVIAEIELAYRFLDPHAQVIAITGTNGKSTTTALTGVLCEASGRPTFTGGNLGNMPMIAAVEHPANSPGGIIVVEVAAFMLENCERFRAHVGVLTNITEDHLDRFQTMERYAAIKGRIWDFQRTDDIAIGNAADEWVMREAAGIPSHFYAFDSRPGAVVEHGACLSAD
;
A
#
# COMPACT_ATOMS: atom_id res chain seq x y z
N MET A 1 -9.65 13.46 -6.39
CA MET A 1 -10.39 13.37 -5.11
C MET A 1 -10.29 14.71 -4.40
N ASP A 2 -11.36 15.20 -3.77
CA ASP A 2 -11.34 16.46 -3.02
C ASP A 2 -11.65 16.16 -1.54
N LEU A 3 -10.82 16.68 -0.63
CA LEU A 3 -10.97 16.49 0.82
C LEU A 3 -11.44 17.76 1.55
N GLN A 4 -11.61 18.89 0.85
CA GLN A 4 -12.02 20.16 1.44
C GLN A 4 -13.35 20.03 2.18
N GLY A 5 -13.34 20.30 3.47
CA GLY A 5 -14.53 20.23 4.35
C GLY A 5 -15.03 18.82 4.66
N LYS A 6 -14.39 17.76 4.12
CA LYS A 6 -14.74 16.37 4.37
C LYS A 6 -14.28 15.92 5.77
N THR A 7 -15.09 15.08 6.41
CA THR A 7 -14.70 14.40 7.65
C THR A 7 -13.95 13.12 7.30
N VAL A 8 -12.64 13.09 7.63
CA VAL A 8 -11.76 11.94 7.38
C VAL A 8 -11.38 11.31 8.72
N VAL A 9 -11.70 10.03 8.88
CA VAL A 9 -11.27 9.23 10.04
C VAL A 9 -9.98 8.49 9.69
N VAL A 10 -8.91 8.77 10.43
CA VAL A 10 -7.61 8.10 10.29
C VAL A 10 -7.50 7.06 11.41
N VAL A 11 -7.40 5.79 11.03
CA VAL A 11 -7.37 4.68 11.98
C VAL A 11 -5.95 4.19 12.19
N GLY A 12 -5.49 4.27 13.45
CA GLY A 12 -4.11 3.98 13.86
C GLY A 12 -3.21 5.20 13.81
N LEU A 13 -2.57 5.51 14.93
CA LEU A 13 -1.70 6.68 15.13
C LEU A 13 -0.23 6.26 15.24
N ALA A 14 0.25 5.40 14.33
CA ALA A 14 1.68 5.19 14.08
C ALA A 14 2.18 6.23 13.05
N LEU A 15 3.42 6.11 12.59
CA LEU A 15 4.03 7.07 11.66
C LEU A 15 3.18 7.31 10.41
N THR A 16 2.60 6.26 9.84
CA THR A 16 1.71 6.39 8.68
C THR A 16 0.46 7.19 9.01
N GLY A 17 -0.18 6.91 10.16
CA GLY A 17 -1.37 7.66 10.59
C GLY A 17 -1.09 9.14 10.80
N VAL A 18 0.08 9.48 11.37
CA VAL A 18 0.55 10.88 11.50
C VAL A 18 0.69 11.53 10.12
N ALA A 19 1.32 10.83 9.16
CA ALA A 19 1.51 11.35 7.81
C ALA A 19 0.18 11.58 7.08
N VAL A 20 -0.74 10.62 7.17
CA VAL A 20 -2.11 10.72 6.60
C VAL A 20 -2.89 11.86 7.24
N ALA A 21 -2.84 11.99 8.57
CA ALA A 21 -3.55 13.07 9.27
C ALA A 21 -3.05 14.45 8.81
N LYS A 22 -1.74 14.66 8.76
CA LYS A 22 -1.15 15.90 8.22
C LYS A 22 -1.56 16.18 6.79
N PHE A 23 -1.50 15.16 5.95
CA PHE A 23 -1.88 15.25 4.54
C PHE A 23 -3.34 15.68 4.37
N CYS A 24 -4.26 15.07 5.11
CA CYS A 24 -5.69 15.39 5.05
C CYS A 24 -5.99 16.79 5.58
N VAL A 25 -5.38 17.19 6.72
CA VAL A 25 -5.52 18.55 7.27
C VAL A 25 -5.02 19.61 6.29
N ALA A 26 -3.87 19.38 5.64
CA ALA A 26 -3.32 20.31 4.65
C ALA A 26 -4.25 20.50 3.44
N ARG A 27 -5.16 19.56 3.19
CA ARG A 27 -6.19 19.61 2.13
C ARG A 27 -7.57 20.05 2.63
N GLY A 28 -7.62 20.63 3.83
CA GLY A 28 -8.84 21.21 4.39
C GLY A 28 -9.86 20.21 4.92
N ALA A 29 -9.45 18.97 5.18
CA ALA A 29 -10.33 17.99 5.84
C ALA A 29 -10.49 18.26 7.33
N ASN A 30 -11.64 17.88 7.87
CA ASN A 30 -11.87 17.71 9.30
C ASN A 30 -11.36 16.31 9.70
N VAL A 31 -10.22 16.24 10.38
CA VAL A 31 -9.57 14.96 10.67
C VAL A 31 -9.86 14.49 12.07
N VAL A 32 -10.35 13.26 12.19
CA VAL A 32 -10.45 12.52 13.45
C VAL A 32 -9.44 11.38 13.40
N VAL A 33 -8.50 11.36 14.34
CA VAL A 33 -7.55 10.25 14.50
C VAL A 33 -8.03 9.36 15.62
N THR A 34 -8.19 8.06 15.32
CA THR A 34 -8.62 7.08 16.32
C THR A 34 -7.61 5.95 16.47
N ASP A 35 -7.33 5.54 17.69
CA ASP A 35 -6.43 4.43 18.03
C ASP A 35 -6.92 3.68 19.26
N LYS A 36 -6.70 2.35 19.28
CA LYS A 36 -7.01 1.50 20.44
C LYS A 36 -6.18 1.82 21.68
N ASN A 37 -4.99 2.38 21.50
CA ASN A 37 -4.11 2.76 22.59
C ASN A 37 -4.55 4.09 23.20
N PRO A 38 -4.40 4.26 24.53
CA PRO A 38 -4.66 5.52 25.20
C PRO A 38 -3.56 6.56 24.90
N ALA A 39 -3.86 7.82 25.15
CA ALA A 39 -3.01 8.97 24.81
C ALA A 39 -1.59 8.88 25.39
N GLU A 40 -1.42 8.30 26.57
CA GLU A 40 -0.13 8.15 27.24
C GLU A 40 0.86 7.30 26.43
N LYS A 41 0.35 6.30 25.67
CA LYS A 41 1.15 5.45 24.81
C LYS A 41 1.45 6.07 23.45
N LEU A 42 0.77 7.14 23.10
CA LEU A 42 0.84 7.81 21.80
C LEU A 42 1.38 9.25 21.90
N ALA A 43 1.97 9.59 23.06
CA ALA A 43 2.40 10.96 23.33
C ALA A 43 3.38 11.52 22.29
N ASP A 44 4.32 10.70 21.79
CA ASP A 44 5.27 11.11 20.76
C ASP A 44 4.58 11.37 19.41
N GLN A 45 3.63 10.54 19.03
CA GLN A 45 2.86 10.69 17.80
C GLN A 45 1.92 11.89 17.87
N ILE A 46 1.27 12.11 19.00
CA ILE A 46 0.43 13.29 19.26
C ILE A 46 1.27 14.56 19.11
N LYS A 47 2.47 14.59 19.71
CA LYS A 47 3.41 15.70 19.57
C LYS A 47 3.78 16.01 18.12
N LEU A 48 3.87 14.99 17.25
CA LEU A 48 4.13 15.21 15.82
C LEU A 48 2.97 15.91 15.10
N LEU A 49 1.78 15.93 15.71
CA LEU A 49 0.58 16.61 15.20
C LEU A 49 0.31 17.95 15.91
N ASP A 50 1.22 18.41 16.79
CA ASP A 50 1.08 19.70 17.46
C ASP A 50 0.91 20.83 16.43
N GLY A 51 -0.02 21.74 16.70
CA GLY A 51 -0.36 22.85 15.79
C GLY A 51 -1.26 22.46 14.62
N THR A 52 -1.62 21.17 14.45
CA THR A 52 -2.62 20.74 13.48
C THR A 52 -4.03 20.71 14.09
N ARG A 53 -5.05 20.89 13.23
CA ARG A 53 -6.47 20.82 13.67
C ARG A 53 -6.97 19.37 13.56
N VAL A 54 -6.52 18.52 14.48
CA VAL A 54 -6.90 17.12 14.55
C VAL A 54 -7.72 16.88 15.82
N THR A 55 -8.83 16.15 15.70
CA THR A 55 -9.59 15.61 16.84
C THR A 55 -9.06 14.21 17.16
N TYR A 56 -8.91 13.89 18.44
CA TYR A 56 -8.42 12.58 18.88
C TYR A 56 -9.53 11.79 19.54
N GLU A 57 -9.61 10.50 19.19
CA GLU A 57 -10.43 9.47 19.80
C GLU A 57 -9.52 8.28 20.13
N LEU A 58 -8.99 8.27 21.35
CA LEU A 58 -7.93 7.35 21.77
C LEU A 58 -8.40 6.46 22.91
N GLY A 59 -7.86 5.22 22.98
CA GLY A 59 -8.26 4.20 23.95
C GLY A 59 -9.46 3.38 23.52
N GLY A 60 -9.84 3.46 22.25
CA GLY A 60 -10.96 2.74 21.65
C GLY A 60 -11.47 3.42 20.39
N HIS A 61 -12.60 2.94 19.88
CA HIS A 61 -13.20 3.42 18.64
C HIS A 61 -14.70 3.62 18.84
N ASP A 62 -15.26 4.76 18.43
CA ASP A 62 -16.71 5.02 18.44
C ASP A 62 -17.29 4.73 17.04
N VAL A 63 -18.21 3.79 16.95
CA VAL A 63 -18.87 3.43 15.70
C VAL A 63 -19.55 4.62 15.01
N ARG A 64 -20.03 5.62 15.77
CA ARG A 64 -20.64 6.82 15.19
C ARG A 64 -19.62 7.63 14.40
N THR A 65 -18.42 7.79 14.91
CA THR A 65 -17.33 8.48 14.20
C THR A 65 -17.09 7.86 12.83
N PHE A 66 -17.10 6.53 12.75
CA PHE A 66 -16.91 5.80 11.49
C PHE A 66 -18.11 5.91 10.53
N THR A 67 -19.34 5.78 11.06
CA THR A 67 -20.54 5.73 10.23
C THR A 67 -21.03 7.10 9.74
N THR A 68 -20.51 8.19 10.31
CA THR A 68 -20.83 9.56 9.90
C THR A 68 -19.69 10.26 9.15
N ALA A 69 -18.57 9.58 8.95
CA ALA A 69 -17.44 10.08 8.18
C ALA A 69 -17.76 10.14 6.67
N ASP A 70 -17.03 10.98 5.94
CA ASP A 70 -17.00 10.95 4.47
C ASP A 70 -16.01 9.91 3.95
N LEU A 71 -14.97 9.61 4.73
CA LEU A 71 -13.91 8.68 4.37
C LEU A 71 -13.25 8.12 5.63
N VAL A 72 -12.96 6.83 5.62
CA VAL A 72 -12.12 6.17 6.62
C VAL A 72 -10.83 5.71 5.95
N VAL A 73 -9.68 6.13 6.50
CA VAL A 73 -8.35 5.73 6.02
C VAL A 73 -7.66 4.90 7.09
N MET A 74 -7.34 3.66 6.76
CA MET A 74 -6.67 2.77 7.68
C MET A 74 -5.17 2.76 7.47
N SER A 75 -4.43 2.81 8.60
CA SER A 75 -2.97 2.65 8.59
C SER A 75 -2.59 1.18 8.38
N PRO A 76 -1.40 0.90 7.79
CA PRO A 76 -0.87 -0.45 7.69
C PRO A 76 -0.84 -1.17 9.06
N GLY A 77 -1.18 -2.46 9.06
CA GLY A 77 -1.17 -3.27 10.28
C GLY A 77 -2.43 -3.17 11.15
N VAL A 78 -3.30 -2.19 10.94
CA VAL A 78 -4.61 -2.17 11.59
C VAL A 78 -5.47 -3.32 11.05
N PRO A 79 -6.04 -4.18 11.89
CA PRO A 79 -6.97 -5.21 11.43
C PRO A 79 -8.30 -4.60 10.99
N LEU A 80 -9.10 -5.35 10.25
CA LEU A 80 -10.48 -4.93 9.96
C LEU A 80 -11.29 -4.88 11.27
N LEU A 81 -11.71 -3.70 11.65
CA LEU A 81 -12.49 -3.45 12.87
C LEU A 81 -14.00 -3.56 12.60
N PRO A 82 -14.81 -3.95 13.61
CA PRO A 82 -16.28 -3.92 13.48
C PRO A 82 -16.82 -2.55 13.06
N GLU A 83 -16.21 -1.47 13.54
CA GLU A 83 -16.57 -0.08 13.20
C GLU A 83 -16.35 0.21 11.71
N MET A 84 -15.30 -0.34 11.08
CA MET A 84 -15.09 -0.22 9.65
C MET A 84 -16.13 -1.00 8.83
N VAL A 85 -16.56 -2.16 9.35
CA VAL A 85 -17.66 -2.92 8.74
C VAL A 85 -18.95 -2.13 8.79
N ALA A 86 -19.27 -1.52 9.96
CA ALA A 86 -20.42 -0.65 10.12
C ALA A 86 -20.36 0.60 9.21
N ALA A 87 -19.17 1.21 9.06
CA ALA A 87 -18.95 2.32 8.14
C ALA A 87 -19.33 1.94 6.70
N ARG A 88 -18.84 0.79 6.21
CA ARG A 88 -19.18 0.28 4.87
C ARG A 88 -20.68 0.02 4.70
N GLN A 89 -21.32 -0.54 5.72
CA GLN A 89 -22.79 -0.76 5.72
C GLN A 89 -23.57 0.57 5.68
N ALA A 90 -23.01 1.64 6.25
CA ALA A 90 -23.55 2.99 6.18
C ALA A 90 -23.21 3.73 4.86
N GLY A 91 -22.49 3.08 3.94
CA GLY A 91 -22.08 3.68 2.66
C GLY A 91 -20.81 4.54 2.74
N VAL A 92 -20.08 4.49 3.87
CA VAL A 92 -18.81 5.20 4.03
C VAL A 92 -17.68 4.38 3.42
N GLU A 93 -16.85 5.03 2.59
CA GLU A 93 -15.69 4.41 1.97
C GLU A 93 -14.58 4.16 3.00
N VAL A 94 -14.03 2.94 3.02
CA VAL A 94 -12.93 2.52 3.91
C VAL A 94 -11.77 2.04 3.06
N ILE A 95 -10.69 2.80 3.02
CA ILE A 95 -9.54 2.56 2.15
C ILE A 95 -8.21 2.44 2.92
N ALA A 96 -7.23 1.81 2.29
CA ALA A 96 -5.86 1.80 2.78
C ALA A 96 -5.14 3.13 2.50
N GLU A 97 -4.08 3.43 3.25
CA GLU A 97 -3.24 4.61 3.03
C GLU A 97 -2.66 4.64 1.62
N ILE A 98 -2.20 3.51 1.07
CA ILE A 98 -1.64 3.46 -0.29
C ILE A 98 -2.69 3.74 -1.37
N GLU A 99 -3.94 3.38 -1.13
CA GLU A 99 -5.06 3.72 -1.99
C GLU A 99 -5.32 5.24 -1.96
N LEU A 100 -5.32 5.85 -0.77
CA LEU A 100 -5.43 7.30 -0.64
C LEU A 100 -4.29 7.99 -1.38
N ALA A 101 -3.05 7.58 -1.14
CA ALA A 101 -1.88 8.13 -1.80
C ALA A 101 -2.01 8.05 -3.33
N TYR A 102 -2.33 6.86 -3.85
CA TYR A 102 -2.50 6.62 -5.27
C TYR A 102 -3.50 7.58 -5.93
N ARG A 103 -4.61 7.88 -5.26
CA ARG A 103 -5.66 8.79 -5.78
C ARG A 103 -5.22 10.26 -5.91
N PHE A 104 -4.08 10.61 -5.31
CA PHE A 104 -3.49 11.95 -5.40
C PHE A 104 -2.20 12.00 -6.22
N LEU A 105 -1.78 10.87 -6.79
CA LEU A 105 -0.63 10.87 -7.69
C LEU A 105 -0.98 11.48 -9.04
N ASP A 106 0.03 12.06 -9.68
CA ASP A 106 -0.04 12.45 -11.09
C ASP A 106 -0.32 11.19 -11.93
N PRO A 107 -1.30 11.20 -12.84
CA PRO A 107 -1.65 10.04 -13.64
C PRO A 107 -0.52 9.58 -14.59
N HIS A 108 0.50 10.39 -14.80
CA HIS A 108 1.68 10.09 -15.62
C HIS A 108 2.92 9.69 -14.79
N ALA A 109 2.82 9.70 -13.46
CA ALA A 109 3.84 9.10 -12.59
C ALA A 109 3.74 7.58 -12.65
N GLN A 110 4.88 6.90 -12.70
CA GLN A 110 4.91 5.43 -12.79
C GLN A 110 5.05 4.81 -11.40
N VAL A 111 4.13 3.93 -11.03
CA VAL A 111 4.19 3.18 -9.77
C VAL A 111 4.79 1.81 -10.02
N ILE A 112 5.89 1.51 -9.32
CA ILE A 112 6.51 0.18 -9.23
C ILE A 112 6.21 -0.33 -7.83
N ALA A 113 5.39 -1.37 -7.72
CA ALA A 113 4.98 -1.95 -6.45
C ALA A 113 5.55 -3.35 -6.27
N ILE A 114 6.17 -3.60 -5.13
CA ILE A 114 6.82 -4.87 -4.81
C ILE A 114 6.16 -5.50 -3.59
N THR A 115 5.67 -6.72 -3.74
CA THR A 115 5.13 -7.55 -2.65
C THR A 115 5.74 -8.95 -2.66
N GLY A 116 5.38 -9.75 -1.68
CA GLY A 116 5.81 -11.12 -1.48
C GLY A 116 5.94 -11.45 0.01
N THR A 117 6.25 -12.68 0.35
CA THR A 117 6.54 -13.04 1.74
C THR A 117 7.97 -12.57 2.09
N ASN A 118 8.95 -12.92 1.29
CA ASN A 118 10.36 -12.61 1.51
C ASN A 118 10.94 -11.78 0.35
N GLY A 119 11.99 -11.00 0.63
CA GLY A 119 12.75 -10.26 -0.38
C GLY A 119 12.17 -8.89 -0.75
N LYS A 120 10.99 -8.50 -0.26
CA LYS A 120 10.34 -7.20 -0.57
C LYS A 120 11.28 -6.02 -0.39
N SER A 121 11.79 -5.84 0.83
CA SER A 121 12.58 -4.64 1.20
C SER A 121 13.87 -4.54 0.38
N THR A 122 14.57 -5.65 0.19
CA THR A 122 15.80 -5.68 -0.62
C THR A 122 15.50 -5.34 -2.08
N THR A 123 14.45 -5.95 -2.66
CA THR A 123 14.05 -5.68 -4.04
C THR A 123 13.59 -4.24 -4.21
N THR A 124 12.79 -3.71 -3.28
CA THR A 124 12.32 -2.33 -3.32
C THR A 124 13.48 -1.34 -3.24
N ALA A 125 14.40 -1.54 -2.28
CA ALA A 125 15.56 -0.66 -2.13
C ALA A 125 16.48 -0.69 -3.37
N LEU A 126 16.77 -1.88 -3.90
CA LEU A 126 17.60 -2.02 -5.10
C LEU A 126 16.92 -1.38 -6.32
N THR A 127 15.62 -1.61 -6.52
CA THR A 127 14.84 -0.99 -7.59
C THR A 127 14.88 0.53 -7.48
N GLY A 128 14.72 1.08 -6.26
CA GLY A 128 14.83 2.52 -6.02
C GLY A 128 16.17 3.09 -6.46
N VAL A 129 17.28 2.47 -6.04
CA VAL A 129 18.64 2.88 -6.43
C VAL A 129 18.84 2.84 -7.95
N LEU A 130 18.36 1.79 -8.62
CA LEU A 130 18.44 1.67 -10.07
C LEU A 130 17.62 2.74 -10.80
N CYS A 131 16.43 3.04 -10.28
CA CYS A 131 15.58 4.10 -10.84
C CYS A 131 16.21 5.50 -10.64
N GLU A 132 16.79 5.78 -9.48
CA GLU A 132 17.53 7.02 -9.21
C GLU A 132 18.74 7.16 -10.15
N ALA A 133 19.48 6.07 -10.38
CA ALA A 133 20.62 6.06 -11.31
C ALA A 133 20.23 6.35 -12.77
N SER A 134 18.96 6.17 -13.13
CA SER A 134 18.44 6.54 -14.46
C SER A 134 18.30 8.06 -14.66
N GLY A 135 18.49 8.86 -13.60
CA GLY A 135 18.31 10.32 -13.62
C GLY A 135 16.84 10.79 -13.53
N ARG A 136 15.88 9.87 -13.40
CA ARG A 136 14.46 10.21 -13.24
C ARG A 136 14.15 10.55 -11.77
N PRO A 137 13.27 11.54 -11.49
CA PRO A 137 12.79 11.78 -10.14
C PRO A 137 12.20 10.49 -9.57
N THR A 138 12.77 10.00 -8.47
CA THR A 138 12.38 8.71 -7.88
C THR A 138 12.04 8.87 -6.40
N PHE A 139 10.92 8.31 -5.97
CA PHE A 139 10.54 8.12 -4.58
C PHE A 139 10.65 6.64 -4.24
N THR A 140 11.18 6.31 -3.08
CA THR A 140 11.24 4.93 -2.56
C THR A 140 10.65 4.89 -1.16
N GLY A 141 9.63 4.06 -0.93
CA GLY A 141 8.93 4.00 0.36
C GLY A 141 7.87 2.89 0.46
N GLY A 142 6.72 3.20 0.99
CA GLY A 142 5.65 2.25 1.31
C GLY A 142 5.86 1.61 2.68
N ASN A 143 5.84 0.27 2.76
CA ASN A 143 6.15 -0.46 3.99
C ASN A 143 7.67 -0.49 4.30
N LEU A 144 8.49 0.11 3.46
CA LEU A 144 9.93 0.18 3.59
C LEU A 144 10.34 1.39 4.47
N GLY A 145 11.05 1.12 5.56
CA GLY A 145 11.51 2.16 6.48
C GLY A 145 10.34 2.94 7.10
N ASN A 146 10.52 4.23 7.32
CA ASN A 146 9.51 5.11 7.89
C ASN A 146 8.95 6.10 6.86
N MET A 147 8.85 5.70 5.60
CA MET A 147 8.46 6.54 4.49
C MET A 147 7.15 6.03 3.85
N PRO A 148 5.97 6.34 4.42
CA PRO A 148 4.69 5.89 3.89
C PRO A 148 4.46 6.45 2.48
N MET A 149 3.65 5.75 1.66
CA MET A 149 3.41 6.13 0.27
C MET A 149 2.76 7.50 0.13
N ILE A 150 1.98 7.93 1.12
CA ILE A 150 1.35 9.27 1.10
C ILE A 150 2.38 10.41 0.99
N ALA A 151 3.61 10.19 1.45
CA ALA A 151 4.69 11.17 1.30
C ALA A 151 5.12 11.35 -0.17
N ALA A 152 4.88 10.37 -1.04
CA ALA A 152 5.16 10.50 -2.46
C ALA A 152 4.35 11.59 -3.13
N VAL A 153 3.16 11.93 -2.59
CA VAL A 153 2.26 12.93 -3.20
C VAL A 153 2.89 14.32 -3.25
N GLU A 154 3.71 14.67 -2.25
CA GLU A 154 4.43 15.96 -2.19
C GLU A 154 5.88 15.85 -2.73
N HIS A 155 6.30 14.67 -3.18
CA HIS A 155 7.64 14.44 -3.66
C HIS A 155 7.79 14.81 -5.16
N PRO A 156 8.95 15.29 -5.63
CA PRO A 156 9.19 15.60 -7.05
C PRO A 156 8.93 14.43 -8.01
N ALA A 157 8.97 13.19 -7.54
CA ALA A 157 8.62 11.99 -8.32
C ALA A 157 7.13 11.93 -8.66
N ASN A 158 6.26 12.69 -8.00
CA ASN A 158 4.85 12.81 -8.35
C ASN A 158 4.67 13.80 -9.51
N SER A 159 5.19 13.43 -10.67
CA SER A 159 5.19 14.25 -11.88
C SER A 159 5.26 13.37 -13.12
N PRO A 160 4.93 13.90 -14.31
CA PRO A 160 5.13 13.17 -15.56
C PRO A 160 6.57 12.65 -15.71
N GLY A 161 6.70 11.34 -15.87
CA GLY A 161 8.00 10.68 -15.97
C GLY A 161 8.68 10.36 -14.64
N GLY A 162 8.13 10.76 -13.49
CA GLY A 162 8.62 10.35 -12.19
C GLY A 162 8.31 8.89 -11.88
N ILE A 163 9.06 8.30 -10.95
CA ILE A 163 8.92 6.89 -10.53
C ILE A 163 8.67 6.82 -9.03
N ILE A 164 7.67 6.05 -8.66
CA ILE A 164 7.30 5.81 -7.26
C ILE A 164 7.46 4.32 -6.99
N VAL A 165 8.54 3.94 -6.30
CA VAL A 165 8.88 2.55 -5.94
C VAL A 165 8.38 2.30 -4.54
N VAL A 166 7.48 1.33 -4.37
CA VAL A 166 6.87 1.07 -3.05
C VAL A 166 6.91 -0.41 -2.66
N GLU A 167 7.34 -0.65 -1.44
CA GLU A 167 7.11 -1.92 -0.78
C GLU A 167 5.66 -2.02 -0.33
N VAL A 168 4.98 -3.12 -0.68
CA VAL A 168 3.57 -3.33 -0.34
C VAL A 168 3.42 -4.62 0.45
N ALA A 169 2.96 -4.52 1.70
CA ALA A 169 2.58 -5.66 2.51
C ALA A 169 1.16 -6.13 2.14
N ALA A 170 0.86 -7.42 2.35
CA ALA A 170 -0.45 -7.99 2.00
C ALA A 170 -1.62 -7.21 2.60
N PHE A 171 -1.54 -6.83 3.88
CA PHE A 171 -2.61 -6.10 4.55
C PHE A 171 -2.87 -4.69 3.96
N MET A 172 -1.93 -4.10 3.24
CA MET A 172 -2.13 -2.83 2.55
C MET A 172 -3.02 -2.99 1.32
N LEU A 173 -3.00 -4.16 0.67
CA LEU A 173 -3.80 -4.47 -0.51
C LEU A 173 -5.26 -4.80 -0.19
N GLU A 174 -5.59 -5.19 1.05
CA GLU A 174 -6.96 -5.61 1.43
C GLU A 174 -8.03 -4.54 1.14
N ASN A 175 -7.67 -3.26 1.20
CA ASN A 175 -8.60 -2.14 1.08
C ASN A 175 -8.16 -1.17 -0.03
N CYS A 176 -7.68 -1.73 -1.14
CA CYS A 176 -7.41 -1.02 -2.37
C CYS A 176 -8.55 -1.24 -3.37
N GLU A 177 -8.98 -0.18 -4.05
CA GLU A 177 -10.07 -0.21 -5.03
C GLU A 177 -9.65 0.32 -6.40
N ARG A 178 -8.51 1.01 -6.47
CA ARG A 178 -8.00 1.64 -7.69
C ARG A 178 -6.47 1.61 -7.78
N PHE A 179 -5.78 1.19 -6.72
CA PHE A 179 -4.32 1.17 -6.67
C PHE A 179 -3.74 0.35 -7.83
N ARG A 180 -3.20 1.03 -8.83
CA ARG A 180 -2.61 0.43 -10.03
C ARG A 180 -1.09 0.48 -9.95
N ALA A 181 -0.45 -0.66 -9.95
CA ALA A 181 0.98 -0.79 -10.17
C ALA A 181 1.26 -0.87 -11.67
N HIS A 182 1.97 0.10 -12.25
CA HIS A 182 2.42 0.03 -13.66
C HIS A 182 3.43 -1.11 -13.85
N VAL A 183 4.23 -1.38 -12.81
CA VAL A 183 5.03 -2.60 -12.68
C VAL A 183 4.72 -3.21 -11.32
N GLY A 184 4.09 -4.36 -11.31
CA GLY A 184 3.75 -5.11 -10.09
C GLY A 184 4.62 -6.34 -9.93
N VAL A 185 5.37 -6.45 -8.85
CA VAL A 185 6.30 -7.55 -8.57
C VAL A 185 5.80 -8.39 -7.41
N LEU A 186 5.65 -9.69 -7.61
CA LEU A 186 5.35 -10.67 -6.57
C LEU A 186 6.51 -11.68 -6.46
N THR A 187 7.32 -11.53 -5.41
CA THR A 187 8.59 -12.25 -5.28
C THR A 187 8.41 -13.72 -4.92
N ASN A 188 7.54 -14.02 -3.97
CA ASN A 188 7.21 -15.37 -3.51
C ASN A 188 6.02 -15.33 -2.54
N ILE A 189 5.40 -16.50 -2.33
CA ILE A 189 4.34 -16.70 -1.34
C ILE A 189 4.67 -17.96 -0.54
N THR A 190 5.10 -17.79 0.69
CA THR A 190 5.31 -18.85 1.67
C THR A 190 4.48 -18.59 2.91
N GLU A 191 4.33 -19.57 3.77
CA GLU A 191 3.51 -19.46 4.99
C GLU A 191 3.98 -18.29 5.88
N ASP A 192 3.07 -17.34 6.09
CA ASP A 192 3.25 -16.19 6.97
C ASP A 192 1.89 -15.54 7.27
N HIS A 193 1.76 -14.87 8.41
CA HIS A 193 0.56 -14.13 8.80
C HIS A 193 -0.77 -14.93 8.73
N LEU A 194 -0.74 -16.26 8.91
CA LEU A 194 -1.95 -17.08 8.90
C LEU A 194 -2.87 -16.82 10.10
N ASP A 195 -2.37 -16.24 11.17
CA ASP A 195 -3.15 -15.67 12.27
C ASP A 195 -4.15 -14.61 11.77
N ARG A 196 -3.78 -13.83 10.75
CA ARG A 196 -4.64 -12.82 10.12
C ARG A 196 -5.42 -13.38 8.93
N PHE A 197 -4.76 -14.07 8.01
CA PHE A 197 -5.35 -14.47 6.73
C PHE A 197 -6.04 -15.83 6.76
N GLN A 198 -5.80 -16.64 7.79
CA GLN A 198 -6.41 -17.95 8.08
C GLN A 198 -5.98 -19.08 7.14
N THR A 199 -5.87 -18.85 5.84
CA THR A 199 -5.45 -19.85 4.85
C THR A 199 -4.43 -19.29 3.87
N MET A 200 -3.63 -20.19 3.27
CA MET A 200 -2.66 -19.82 2.23
C MET A 200 -3.34 -19.29 0.97
N GLU A 201 -4.49 -19.83 0.61
CA GLU A 201 -5.27 -19.35 -0.54
C GLU A 201 -5.67 -17.90 -0.38
N ARG A 202 -6.17 -17.54 0.81
CA ARG A 202 -6.56 -16.15 1.10
C ARG A 202 -5.36 -15.21 1.13
N TYR A 203 -4.25 -15.67 1.72
CA TYR A 203 -3.01 -14.89 1.77
C TYR A 203 -2.44 -14.67 0.37
N ALA A 204 -2.43 -15.70 -0.49
CA ALA A 204 -1.99 -15.60 -1.88
C ALA A 204 -2.90 -14.64 -2.67
N ALA A 205 -4.21 -14.83 -2.60
CA ALA A 205 -5.18 -13.97 -3.28
C ALA A 205 -5.04 -12.49 -2.89
N ILE A 206 -4.78 -12.19 -1.60
CA ILE A 206 -4.55 -10.80 -1.17
C ILE A 206 -3.25 -10.25 -1.77
N LYS A 207 -2.17 -11.04 -1.87
CA LYS A 207 -0.94 -10.59 -2.52
C LYS A 207 -1.10 -10.42 -4.02
N GLY A 208 -1.86 -11.32 -4.67
CA GLY A 208 -2.20 -11.25 -6.09
C GLY A 208 -2.91 -9.96 -6.48
N ARG A 209 -3.62 -9.33 -5.53
CA ARG A 209 -4.27 -8.03 -5.74
C ARG A 209 -3.32 -6.90 -6.17
N ILE A 210 -2.02 -7.09 -6.09
CA ILE A 210 -1.04 -6.14 -6.64
C ILE A 210 -1.22 -5.94 -8.15
N TRP A 211 -1.86 -6.90 -8.84
CA TRP A 211 -2.14 -6.91 -10.27
C TRP A 211 -3.61 -6.60 -10.63
N ASP A 212 -4.55 -6.50 -9.62
CA ASP A 212 -5.99 -6.36 -9.85
C ASP A 212 -6.38 -5.20 -10.78
N PHE A 213 -5.67 -4.08 -10.71
CA PHE A 213 -5.99 -2.86 -11.47
C PHE A 213 -5.02 -2.59 -12.61
N GLN A 214 -4.17 -3.56 -12.95
CA GLN A 214 -3.28 -3.49 -14.11
C GLN A 214 -4.08 -3.53 -15.43
N ARG A 215 -3.49 -2.93 -16.44
CA ARG A 215 -4.02 -2.87 -17.81
C ARG A 215 -3.08 -3.65 -18.74
N THR A 216 -3.47 -3.75 -19.99
CA THR A 216 -2.70 -4.46 -21.03
C THR A 216 -1.34 -3.84 -21.34
N ASP A 217 -1.11 -2.58 -20.97
CA ASP A 217 0.16 -1.87 -21.13
C ASP A 217 1.05 -1.90 -19.87
N ASP A 218 0.56 -2.53 -18.77
CA ASP A 218 1.31 -2.69 -17.54
C ASP A 218 2.16 -3.98 -17.55
N ILE A 219 3.02 -4.10 -16.57
CA ILE A 219 3.95 -5.22 -16.42
C ILE A 219 3.71 -5.91 -15.08
N ALA A 220 3.46 -7.21 -15.13
CA ALA A 220 3.47 -8.09 -13.97
C ALA A 220 4.77 -8.90 -13.96
N ILE A 221 5.41 -8.99 -12.80
CA ILE A 221 6.65 -9.76 -12.63
C ILE A 221 6.43 -10.77 -11.50
N GLY A 222 6.68 -12.06 -11.77
CA GLY A 222 6.46 -13.11 -10.80
C GLY A 222 7.49 -14.24 -10.85
N ASN A 223 7.59 -14.97 -9.73
CA ASN A 223 8.49 -16.11 -9.57
C ASN A 223 7.87 -17.37 -10.18
N ALA A 224 8.43 -17.86 -11.28
CA ALA A 224 7.98 -19.08 -11.95
C ALA A 224 8.21 -20.37 -11.11
N ALA A 225 9.10 -20.32 -10.12
CA ALA A 225 9.35 -21.43 -9.22
C ALA A 225 8.28 -21.56 -8.09
N ASP A 226 7.41 -20.57 -7.94
CA ASP A 226 6.41 -20.50 -6.88
C ASP A 226 5.01 -20.73 -7.43
N GLU A 227 4.41 -21.86 -7.05
CA GLU A 227 3.09 -22.27 -7.55
C GLU A 227 1.98 -21.29 -7.17
N TRP A 228 2.05 -20.66 -5.99
CA TRP A 228 1.08 -19.66 -5.58
C TRP A 228 1.18 -18.40 -6.42
N VAL A 229 2.40 -17.94 -6.71
CA VAL A 229 2.63 -16.78 -7.59
C VAL A 229 2.08 -17.06 -8.99
N MET A 230 2.36 -18.24 -9.54
CA MET A 230 1.88 -18.62 -10.88
C MET A 230 0.37 -18.78 -10.94
N ARG A 231 -0.25 -19.23 -9.84
CA ARG A 231 -1.71 -19.32 -9.73
C ARG A 231 -2.36 -17.92 -9.76
N GLU A 232 -1.81 -16.95 -8.99
CA GLU A 232 -2.33 -15.58 -8.97
C GLU A 232 -2.06 -14.82 -10.28
N ALA A 233 -1.03 -15.20 -11.03
CA ALA A 233 -0.72 -14.64 -12.35
C ALA A 233 -1.67 -15.11 -13.46
N ALA A 234 -2.47 -16.14 -13.20
CA ALA A 234 -3.35 -16.70 -14.22
C ALA A 234 -4.49 -15.73 -14.59
N GLY A 235 -4.54 -15.32 -15.86
CA GLY A 235 -5.63 -14.48 -16.39
C GLY A 235 -5.50 -12.97 -16.11
N ILE A 236 -4.36 -12.50 -15.60
CA ILE A 236 -4.10 -11.07 -15.51
C ILE A 236 -4.02 -10.43 -16.91
N PRO A 237 -4.47 -9.17 -17.09
CA PRO A 237 -4.50 -8.54 -18.40
C PRO A 237 -3.13 -8.02 -18.87
N SER A 238 -2.19 -7.80 -17.95
CA SER A 238 -0.87 -7.18 -18.17
C SER A 238 0.14 -8.15 -18.78
N HIS A 239 1.24 -7.62 -19.30
CA HIS A 239 2.35 -8.44 -19.77
C HIS A 239 3.04 -9.10 -18.59
N PHE A 240 3.07 -10.44 -18.58
CA PHE A 240 3.71 -11.20 -17.51
C PHE A 240 5.16 -11.54 -17.87
N TYR A 241 6.08 -11.20 -16.98
CA TYR A 241 7.50 -11.59 -17.03
C TYR A 241 7.82 -12.49 -15.84
N ALA A 242 8.40 -13.63 -16.10
CA ALA A 242 8.79 -14.57 -15.08
C ALA A 242 10.26 -14.44 -14.71
N PHE A 243 10.60 -14.69 -13.46
CA PHE A 243 11.96 -15.00 -13.07
C PHE A 243 12.01 -16.37 -12.40
N ASP A 244 13.11 -17.07 -12.57
CA ASP A 244 13.34 -18.38 -11.96
C ASP A 244 14.84 -18.52 -11.57
N SER A 245 15.08 -18.73 -10.28
CA SER A 245 16.45 -18.89 -9.76
C SER A 245 16.93 -20.34 -9.74
N ARG A 246 16.13 -21.30 -10.20
CA ARG A 246 16.58 -22.70 -10.30
C ARG A 246 17.56 -22.86 -11.46
N PRO A 247 18.69 -23.53 -11.27
CA PRO A 247 19.66 -23.77 -12.34
C PRO A 247 19.01 -24.51 -13.53
N GLY A 248 19.21 -23.99 -14.73
CA GLY A 248 18.68 -24.60 -15.95
C GLY A 248 17.17 -24.38 -16.19
N ALA A 249 16.51 -23.55 -15.39
CA ALA A 249 15.13 -23.16 -15.65
C ALA A 249 15.01 -22.41 -16.99
N VAL A 250 13.88 -22.55 -17.66
CA VAL A 250 13.55 -21.84 -18.89
C VAL A 250 12.27 -21.06 -18.67
N VAL A 251 12.32 -19.75 -18.95
CA VAL A 251 11.14 -18.87 -18.91
C VAL A 251 10.94 -18.28 -20.30
N GLU A 252 9.70 -18.20 -20.75
CA GLU A 252 9.38 -17.68 -22.08
C GLU A 252 9.69 -16.19 -22.20
N HIS A 253 9.30 -15.41 -21.18
CA HIS A 253 9.62 -13.98 -21.04
C HIS A 253 10.10 -13.73 -19.62
N GLY A 254 11.35 -13.25 -19.47
CA GLY A 254 11.86 -12.95 -18.13
C GLY A 254 13.36 -13.22 -17.97
N ALA A 255 13.75 -13.66 -16.78
CA ALA A 255 15.14 -13.94 -16.41
C ALA A 255 15.25 -15.30 -15.68
N CYS A 256 16.27 -16.07 -16.00
CA CYS A 256 16.61 -17.30 -15.30
C CYS A 256 18.13 -17.42 -15.12
N LEU A 257 18.56 -18.30 -14.21
CA LEU A 257 19.97 -18.64 -14.07
C LEU A 257 20.37 -19.63 -15.18
N SER A 258 21.53 -19.41 -15.80
CA SER A 258 22.10 -20.40 -16.71
C SER A 258 22.45 -21.71 -15.95
N ALA A 259 22.55 -22.80 -16.68
CA ALA A 259 22.95 -24.08 -16.11
C ALA A 259 24.44 -24.19 -15.80
N ASP A 260 25.24 -23.18 -16.25
CA ASP A 260 26.73 -23.17 -16.16
C ASP A 260 27.20 -22.43 -14.90
#